data_6bc9e6f25f39208f7da5f5a4b1f4b979
#
_entry.id   6bc9e6f25f39208f7da5f5a4b1f4b979
#
_cell.length_a   1.000
_cell.length_b   1.000
_cell.length_c   1.000
_cell.angle_alpha   90.00
_cell.angle_beta   90.00
_cell.angle_gamma   90.00
#
_symmetry.space_group_name_H-M   'P 1'
#
loop_
_entity.id
_entity.type
_entity.pdbx_description
1 polymer ?
#
loop_
_entity_poly.entity_id
_entity_poly.type
_entity_poly.pdbx_seq_one_letter_code
_entity_poly.pdbx_strand_id
1 'polypeptide(L)'
;MSSDARPRRITFVGAGNMASAIIGGLINDGVNPSSITAADPSAQAREMLSGLGVTDLHENPRDAVGNADVVVLAVKPQIMAEVLRGLRGAFTPGTTVISIAAGISIAMLEDWIDSSDVHVVRCMPNTPALVRCGASGLYANKSVGERERHYADVTMACVGTTLWVDSEAKLDAVTAVSGSGPAYFFAFMEAMIQSGERLGLSHDEAA
;
A
#
# COMPACT_ATOMS: atom_id res chain seq x y z
N MET A 1 20.91 2.65 -18.60
CA MET A 1 20.40 3.41 -17.43
C MET A 1 20.21 2.36 -16.34
N SER A 2 20.86 2.54 -15.17
CA SER A 2 20.84 1.54 -14.08
C SER A 2 19.40 1.25 -13.67
N SER A 3 18.96 -0.02 -13.76
CA SER A 3 17.65 -0.53 -13.34
C SER A 3 17.47 -0.49 -11.80
N ASP A 4 18.49 -0.09 -11.07
CA ASP A 4 18.55 -0.11 -9.60
C ASP A 4 18.15 1.21 -8.90
N ALA A 5 17.69 2.22 -9.63
CA ALA A 5 17.37 3.50 -9.02
C ALA A 5 15.98 3.44 -8.33
N ARG A 6 15.95 3.68 -7.02
CA ARG A 6 14.71 3.89 -6.27
C ARG A 6 13.92 5.09 -6.83
N PRO A 7 12.57 5.11 -6.69
CA PRO A 7 11.80 6.30 -7.05
C PRO A 7 12.28 7.49 -6.22
N ARG A 8 12.36 8.66 -6.86
CA ARG A 8 12.83 9.90 -6.21
C ARG A 8 11.75 10.55 -5.36
N ARG A 9 10.49 10.42 -5.79
CA ARG A 9 9.31 10.97 -5.11
C ARG A 9 8.20 9.95 -5.06
N ILE A 10 7.71 9.68 -3.85
CA ILE A 10 6.61 8.75 -3.59
C ILE A 10 5.48 9.54 -2.94
N THR A 11 4.30 9.50 -3.54
CA THR A 11 3.11 10.14 -3.01
C THR A 11 2.11 9.09 -2.52
N PHE A 12 1.55 9.31 -1.34
CA PHE A 12 0.48 8.47 -0.79
C PHE A 12 -0.85 9.23 -0.85
N VAL A 13 -1.84 8.61 -1.46
CA VAL A 13 -3.24 9.07 -1.44
C VAL A 13 -3.98 8.24 -0.42
N GLY A 14 -4.22 8.83 0.74
CA GLY A 14 -4.66 8.17 1.97
C GLY A 14 -3.51 7.94 2.96
N ALA A 15 -3.75 8.24 4.23
CA ALA A 15 -2.80 8.16 5.34
C ALA A 15 -3.26 7.19 6.45
N GLY A 16 -3.99 6.13 6.07
CA GLY A 16 -4.43 5.09 7.00
C GLY A 16 -3.29 4.17 7.47
N ASN A 17 -3.63 3.18 8.30
CA ASN A 17 -2.65 2.27 8.93
C ASN A 17 -1.68 1.62 7.94
N MET A 18 -2.17 1.16 6.78
CA MET A 18 -1.30 0.51 5.78
C MET A 18 -0.35 1.52 5.13
N ALA A 19 -0.83 2.72 4.80
CA ALA A 19 0.02 3.79 4.29
C ALA A 19 1.10 4.15 5.30
N SER A 20 0.74 4.33 6.57
CA SER A 20 1.68 4.64 7.65
C SER A 20 2.72 3.54 7.85
N ALA A 21 2.33 2.26 7.73
CA ALA A 21 3.26 1.14 7.80
C ALA A 21 4.27 1.17 6.63
N ILE A 22 3.81 1.38 5.40
CA ILE A 22 4.68 1.44 4.22
C ILE A 22 5.61 2.66 4.32
N ILE A 23 5.09 3.84 4.69
CA ILE A 23 5.90 5.05 4.89
C ILE A 23 6.97 4.83 5.96
N GLY A 24 6.59 4.29 7.13
CA GLY A 24 7.54 3.96 8.19
C GLY A 24 8.60 2.94 7.75
N GLY A 25 8.20 1.92 6.98
CA GLY A 25 9.10 0.95 6.38
C GLY A 25 10.11 1.58 5.42
N LEU A 26 9.64 2.44 4.51
CA LEU A 26 10.49 3.17 3.56
C LEU A 26 11.52 4.05 4.27
N ILE A 27 11.09 4.81 5.28
CA ILE A 27 11.99 5.68 6.08
C ILE A 27 13.03 4.83 6.82
N ASN A 28 12.61 3.72 7.40
CA ASN A 28 13.51 2.80 8.11
C ASN A 28 14.53 2.13 7.17
N ASP A 29 14.18 1.95 5.90
CA ASP A 29 15.07 1.47 4.84
C ASP A 29 15.90 2.59 4.17
N GLY A 30 15.90 3.78 4.78
CA GLY A 30 16.76 4.92 4.41
C GLY A 30 16.17 5.83 3.33
N VAL A 31 14.88 5.75 3.03
CA VAL A 31 14.21 6.74 2.17
C VAL A 31 14.10 8.06 2.95
N ASN A 32 14.54 9.16 2.34
CA ASN A 32 14.43 10.47 2.99
C ASN A 32 12.96 10.87 3.13
N PRO A 33 12.46 11.20 4.34
CA PRO A 33 11.09 11.65 4.52
C PRO A 33 10.67 12.82 3.63
N SER A 34 11.61 13.70 3.25
CA SER A 34 11.35 14.83 2.34
C SER A 34 11.06 14.41 0.89
N SER A 35 11.30 13.15 0.53
CA SER A 35 10.92 12.57 -0.76
C SER A 35 9.54 11.91 -0.74
N ILE A 36 8.88 11.91 0.41
CA ILE A 36 7.55 11.33 0.60
C ILE A 36 6.54 12.47 0.77
N THR A 37 5.50 12.43 -0.06
CA THR A 37 4.33 13.31 0.02
C THR A 37 3.13 12.47 0.44
N ALA A 38 2.20 13.01 1.22
CA ALA A 38 0.96 12.30 1.52
C ALA A 38 -0.24 13.24 1.56
N ALA A 39 -1.40 12.72 1.18
CA ALA A 39 -2.65 13.44 1.23
C ALA A 39 -3.74 12.63 1.91
N ASP A 40 -4.39 13.23 2.90
CA ASP A 40 -5.55 12.67 3.60
C ASP A 40 -6.41 13.82 4.14
N PRO A 41 -7.76 13.78 4.05
CA PRO A 41 -8.62 14.81 4.63
C PRO A 41 -8.56 14.85 6.15
N SER A 42 -8.19 13.77 6.83
CA SER A 42 -8.05 13.70 8.28
C SER A 42 -6.79 14.40 8.77
N ALA A 43 -6.94 15.48 9.55
CA ALA A 43 -5.81 16.16 10.19
C ALA A 43 -5.04 15.21 11.12
N GLN A 44 -5.74 14.35 11.87
CA GLN A 44 -5.12 13.35 12.74
C GLN A 44 -4.24 12.36 11.96
N ALA A 45 -4.70 11.89 10.79
CA ALA A 45 -3.90 10.99 9.95
C ALA A 45 -2.64 11.70 9.43
N ARG A 46 -2.75 12.96 9.01
CA ARG A 46 -1.59 13.78 8.60
C ARG A 46 -0.60 14.01 9.75
N GLU A 47 -1.11 14.27 10.96
CA GLU A 47 -0.27 14.45 12.16
C GLU A 47 0.53 13.19 12.50
N MET A 48 -0.08 11.99 12.38
CA MET A 48 0.64 10.71 12.54
C MET A 48 1.82 10.60 11.57
N LEU A 49 1.65 10.97 10.30
CA LEU A 49 2.73 10.95 9.32
C LEU A 49 3.78 12.03 9.58
N SER A 50 3.37 13.19 10.08
CA SER A 50 4.31 14.22 10.54
C SER A 50 5.21 13.71 11.67
N GLY A 51 4.67 12.90 12.58
CA GLY A 51 5.45 12.19 13.61
C GLY A 51 6.50 11.21 13.07
N LEU A 52 6.35 10.73 11.84
CA LEU A 52 7.35 9.92 11.12
C LEU A 52 8.39 10.78 10.37
N GLY A 53 8.27 12.12 10.41
CA GLY A 53 9.17 13.04 9.74
C GLY A 53 8.72 13.47 8.34
N VAL A 54 7.55 13.06 7.87
CA VAL A 54 7.00 13.52 6.59
C VAL A 54 6.48 14.94 6.77
N THR A 55 6.97 15.86 5.95
CA THR A 55 6.63 17.31 6.04
C THR A 55 5.74 17.80 4.91
N ASP A 56 5.71 17.09 3.78
CA ASP A 56 4.90 17.43 2.60
C ASP A 56 3.53 16.73 2.70
N LEU A 57 2.61 17.36 3.42
CA LEU A 57 1.30 16.82 3.81
C LEU A 57 0.17 17.73 3.31
N HIS A 58 -0.79 17.14 2.61
CA HIS A 58 -1.91 17.84 1.99
C HIS A 58 -3.26 17.31 2.48
N GLU A 59 -4.29 18.15 2.44
CA GLU A 59 -5.67 17.72 2.66
C GLU A 59 -6.27 17.15 1.38
N ASN A 60 -5.99 17.81 0.25
CA ASN A 60 -6.49 17.42 -1.06
C ASN A 60 -5.43 16.61 -1.83
N PRO A 61 -5.73 15.38 -2.27
CA PRO A 61 -4.76 14.55 -3.01
C PRO A 61 -4.34 15.17 -4.35
N ARG A 62 -5.12 16.08 -4.93
CA ARG A 62 -4.76 16.76 -6.17
C ARG A 62 -3.53 17.65 -6.02
N ASP A 63 -3.30 18.19 -4.83
CA ASP A 63 -2.14 19.04 -4.53
C ASP A 63 -0.86 18.21 -4.29
N ALA A 64 -1.01 16.90 -4.09
CA ALA A 64 0.07 16.00 -3.73
C ALA A 64 0.64 15.18 -4.90
N VAL A 65 -0.18 14.81 -5.90
CA VAL A 65 0.20 13.79 -6.89
C VAL A 65 1.09 14.30 -8.03
N GLY A 66 1.24 15.62 -8.17
CA GLY A 66 2.11 16.22 -9.18
C GLY A 66 3.60 15.89 -8.95
N ASN A 67 4.33 15.56 -10.01
CA ASN A 67 5.76 15.23 -9.99
C ASN A 67 6.15 13.96 -9.18
N ALA A 68 5.23 13.05 -8.92
CA ALA A 68 5.52 11.77 -8.30
C ALA A 68 6.01 10.73 -9.32
N ASP A 69 7.07 10.00 -9.00
CA ASP A 69 7.45 8.80 -9.75
C ASP A 69 6.51 7.64 -9.42
N VAL A 70 6.10 7.56 -8.14
CA VAL A 70 5.18 6.55 -7.62
C VAL A 70 4.04 7.21 -6.85
N VAL A 71 2.81 6.80 -7.12
CA VAL A 71 1.63 7.16 -6.34
C VAL A 71 1.02 5.89 -5.74
N VAL A 72 0.98 5.80 -4.42
CA VAL A 72 0.34 4.70 -3.70
C VAL A 72 -1.10 5.09 -3.35
N LEU A 73 -2.06 4.37 -3.92
CA LEU A 73 -3.48 4.55 -3.62
C LEU A 73 -3.85 3.70 -2.40
N ALA A 74 -3.97 4.37 -1.25
CA ALA A 74 -4.21 3.76 0.05
C ALA A 74 -5.56 4.18 0.68
N VAL A 75 -6.48 4.66 -0.13
CA VAL A 75 -7.85 4.97 0.29
C VAL A 75 -8.73 3.72 0.27
N LYS A 76 -9.85 3.78 0.99
CA LYS A 76 -10.82 2.67 1.01
C LYS A 76 -11.40 2.43 -0.40
N PRO A 77 -11.67 1.17 -0.78
CA PRO A 77 -12.21 0.83 -2.10
C PRO A 77 -13.48 1.61 -2.47
N GLN A 78 -14.35 1.89 -1.49
CA GLN A 78 -15.64 2.54 -1.69
C GLN A 78 -15.55 3.97 -2.23
N ILE A 79 -14.46 4.67 -1.92
CA ILE A 79 -14.25 6.07 -2.36
C ILE A 79 -13.23 6.19 -3.50
N MET A 80 -12.60 5.07 -3.91
CA MET A 80 -11.50 5.07 -4.90
C MET A 80 -11.90 5.72 -6.22
N ALA A 81 -13.10 5.40 -6.72
CA ALA A 81 -13.60 5.97 -7.98
C ALA A 81 -13.76 7.49 -7.93
N GLU A 82 -14.28 8.01 -6.82
CA GLU A 82 -14.45 9.45 -6.61
C GLU A 82 -13.08 10.15 -6.56
N VAL A 83 -12.16 9.60 -5.76
CA VAL A 83 -10.80 10.13 -5.61
C VAL A 83 -10.08 10.17 -6.96
N LEU A 84 -10.07 9.07 -7.71
CA LEU A 84 -9.36 9.00 -8.99
C LEU A 84 -9.95 9.91 -10.06
N ARG A 85 -11.28 10.03 -10.14
CA ARG A 85 -11.93 10.99 -11.04
C ARG A 85 -11.56 12.43 -10.70
N GLY A 86 -11.40 12.75 -9.41
CA GLY A 86 -10.90 14.05 -8.95
C GLY A 86 -9.43 14.31 -9.32
N LEU A 87 -8.66 13.25 -9.58
CA LEU A 87 -7.24 13.31 -9.95
C LEU A 87 -6.98 13.28 -11.47
N ARG A 88 -8.01 13.21 -12.30
CA ARG A 88 -7.84 13.23 -13.77
C ARG A 88 -7.01 14.43 -14.22
N GLY A 89 -5.99 14.15 -15.02
CA GLY A 89 -5.06 15.18 -15.52
C GLY A 89 -4.07 15.74 -14.46
N ALA A 90 -4.02 15.19 -13.25
CA ALA A 90 -3.07 15.62 -12.22
C ALA A 90 -1.80 14.74 -12.17
N PHE A 91 -1.85 13.55 -12.74
CA PHE A 91 -0.68 12.65 -12.80
C PHE A 91 0.36 13.14 -13.80
N THR A 92 1.61 13.02 -13.46
CA THR A 92 2.72 13.25 -14.41
C THR A 92 2.84 12.04 -15.36
N PRO A 93 3.07 12.24 -16.66
CA PRO A 93 3.36 11.15 -17.59
C PRO A 93 4.48 10.24 -17.08
N GLY A 94 4.27 8.92 -17.14
CA GLY A 94 5.21 7.92 -16.64
C GLY A 94 5.12 7.62 -15.15
N THR A 95 4.15 8.20 -14.44
CA THR A 95 3.88 7.86 -13.03
C THR A 95 3.47 6.39 -12.89
N THR A 96 4.06 5.70 -11.92
CA THR A 96 3.63 4.36 -11.51
C THR A 96 2.60 4.48 -10.38
N VAL A 97 1.38 4.02 -10.62
CA VAL A 97 0.31 3.99 -9.63
C VAL A 97 0.23 2.59 -9.02
N ILE A 98 0.40 2.49 -7.71
CA ILE A 98 0.29 1.24 -6.94
C ILE A 98 -1.01 1.30 -6.14
N SER A 99 -1.99 0.48 -6.49
CA SER A 99 -3.23 0.36 -5.71
C SER A 99 -3.11 -0.78 -4.71
N ILE A 100 -3.30 -0.47 -3.41
CA ILE A 100 -3.39 -1.48 -2.35
C ILE A 100 -4.84 -1.80 -1.95
N ALA A 101 -5.80 -1.35 -2.74
CA ALA A 101 -7.22 -1.56 -2.48
C ALA A 101 -7.67 -2.94 -2.96
N ALA A 102 -8.32 -3.70 -2.06
CA ALA A 102 -8.92 -4.97 -2.40
C ALA A 102 -10.12 -4.80 -3.35
N GLY A 103 -10.29 -5.72 -4.30
CA GLY A 103 -11.49 -5.81 -5.14
C GLY A 103 -11.59 -4.77 -6.26
N ILE A 104 -10.58 -3.92 -6.47
CA ILE A 104 -10.55 -2.94 -7.57
C ILE A 104 -9.61 -3.45 -8.67
N SER A 105 -10.14 -3.71 -9.86
CA SER A 105 -9.35 -4.21 -10.99
C SER A 105 -8.50 -3.12 -11.65
N ILE A 106 -7.44 -3.53 -12.38
CA ILE A 106 -6.63 -2.61 -13.19
C ILE A 106 -7.51 -1.87 -14.19
N ALA A 107 -8.42 -2.55 -14.86
CA ALA A 107 -9.33 -1.94 -15.84
C ALA A 107 -10.19 -0.82 -15.20
N MET A 108 -10.67 -1.01 -13.96
CA MET A 108 -11.41 0.03 -13.23
C MET A 108 -10.52 1.21 -12.87
N LEU A 109 -9.29 0.95 -12.43
CA LEU A 109 -8.33 2.00 -12.08
C LEU A 109 -7.95 2.83 -13.32
N GLU A 110 -7.64 2.18 -14.43
CA GLU A 110 -7.31 2.82 -15.70
C GLU A 110 -8.48 3.69 -16.24
N ASP A 111 -9.73 3.18 -16.18
CA ASP A 111 -10.92 3.94 -16.54
C ASP A 111 -11.10 5.20 -15.69
N TRP A 112 -10.88 5.10 -14.39
CA TRP A 112 -11.05 6.25 -13.49
C TRP A 112 -9.92 7.26 -13.57
N ILE A 113 -8.68 6.80 -13.80
CA ILE A 113 -7.50 7.66 -14.01
C ILE A 113 -7.61 8.39 -15.35
N ASP A 114 -8.11 7.71 -16.39
CA ASP A 114 -8.32 8.24 -17.74
C ASP A 114 -7.03 8.84 -18.34
N SER A 115 -5.93 8.07 -18.28
CA SER A 115 -4.63 8.45 -18.84
C SER A 115 -3.85 7.22 -19.31
N SER A 116 -3.42 7.24 -20.57
CA SER A 116 -2.56 6.20 -21.17
C SER A 116 -1.10 6.26 -20.70
N ASP A 117 -0.69 7.36 -20.11
CA ASP A 117 0.69 7.64 -19.72
C ASP A 117 0.98 7.27 -18.25
N VAL A 118 0.01 6.63 -17.59
CA VAL A 118 0.10 6.15 -16.21
C VAL A 118 0.16 4.64 -16.19
N HIS A 119 1.09 4.09 -15.42
CA HIS A 119 1.30 2.66 -15.28
C HIS A 119 0.69 2.12 -14.00
N VAL A 120 -0.24 1.17 -14.09
CA VAL A 120 -1.00 0.68 -12.93
C VAL A 120 -0.50 -0.69 -12.48
N VAL A 121 -0.16 -0.78 -11.20
CA VAL A 121 0.18 -2.01 -10.48
C VAL A 121 -0.85 -2.23 -9.38
N ARG A 122 -1.45 -3.42 -9.32
CA ARG A 122 -2.22 -3.84 -8.15
C ARG A 122 -1.32 -4.54 -7.15
N CYS A 123 -1.51 -4.21 -5.89
CA CYS A 123 -0.83 -4.86 -4.79
C CYS A 123 -1.87 -5.27 -3.74
N MET A 124 -1.74 -6.47 -3.22
CA MET A 124 -2.54 -6.97 -2.10
C MET A 124 -1.63 -7.29 -0.93
N PRO A 125 -1.40 -6.32 -0.02
CA PRO A 125 -0.66 -6.52 1.22
C PRO A 125 -1.53 -7.23 2.27
N ASN A 126 -0.93 -7.55 3.42
CA ASN A 126 -1.64 -8.07 4.58
C ASN A 126 -1.24 -7.33 5.87
N THR A 127 -1.99 -7.55 6.95
CA THR A 127 -1.81 -6.84 8.23
C THR A 127 -0.45 -7.01 8.91
N PRO A 128 0.31 -8.13 8.78
CA PRO A 128 1.67 -8.21 9.33
C PRO A 128 2.66 -7.19 8.74
N ALA A 129 2.31 -6.50 7.66
CA ALA A 129 3.04 -5.34 7.15
C ALA A 129 3.27 -4.24 8.22
N LEU A 130 2.36 -4.12 9.20
CA LEU A 130 2.48 -3.19 10.33
C LEU A 130 3.74 -3.43 11.18
N VAL A 131 4.25 -4.66 11.19
CA VAL A 131 5.46 -5.07 11.88
C VAL A 131 6.55 -5.54 10.90
N ARG A 132 6.46 -5.16 9.64
CA ARG A 132 7.40 -5.48 8.55
C ARG A 132 7.54 -6.98 8.25
N CYS A 133 6.55 -7.76 8.62
CA CYS A 133 6.45 -9.20 8.35
C CYS A 133 5.32 -9.50 7.36
N GLY A 134 5.00 -8.55 6.50
CA GLY A 134 3.94 -8.65 5.51
C GLY A 134 4.28 -9.58 4.34
N ALA A 135 3.24 -9.99 3.62
CA ALA A 135 3.35 -10.63 2.32
C ALA A 135 2.41 -9.90 1.35
N SER A 136 2.96 -9.45 0.24
CA SER A 136 2.24 -8.65 -0.76
C SER A 136 2.23 -9.36 -2.11
N GLY A 137 1.05 -9.69 -2.62
CA GLY A 137 0.90 -10.13 -4.01
C GLY A 137 0.84 -8.92 -4.93
N LEU A 138 1.59 -8.96 -6.05
CA LEU A 138 1.60 -7.90 -7.06
C LEU A 138 1.16 -8.43 -8.42
N TYR A 139 0.41 -7.61 -9.13
CA TYR A 139 0.06 -7.84 -10.53
C TYR A 139 0.09 -6.54 -11.32
N ALA A 140 0.57 -6.63 -12.54
CA ALA A 140 0.52 -5.55 -13.51
C ALA A 140 0.19 -6.10 -14.90
N ASN A 141 -0.46 -5.30 -15.74
CA ASN A 141 -0.67 -5.67 -17.12
C ASN A 141 0.64 -5.62 -17.93
N LYS A 142 0.58 -6.01 -19.22
CA LYS A 142 1.76 -6.10 -20.10
C LYS A 142 2.36 -4.75 -20.48
N SER A 143 1.65 -3.64 -20.25
CA SER A 143 2.14 -2.28 -20.53
C SER A 143 3.12 -1.76 -19.47
N VAL A 144 3.14 -2.39 -18.29
CA VAL A 144 4.03 -2.04 -17.18
C VAL A 144 5.41 -2.66 -17.40
N GLY A 145 6.42 -1.81 -17.55
CA GLY A 145 7.80 -2.21 -17.81
C GLY A 145 8.58 -2.66 -16.57
N GLU A 146 9.85 -2.99 -16.76
CA GLU A 146 10.73 -3.44 -15.66
C GLU A 146 10.98 -2.35 -14.62
N ARG A 147 11.08 -1.08 -15.03
CA ARG A 147 11.27 0.06 -14.12
C ARG A 147 10.08 0.21 -13.17
N GLU A 148 8.89 0.19 -13.70
CA GLU A 148 7.64 0.34 -12.92
C GLU A 148 7.45 -0.85 -11.97
N ARG A 149 7.77 -2.07 -12.43
CA ARG A 149 7.76 -3.26 -11.57
C ARG A 149 8.78 -3.14 -10.45
N HIS A 150 9.99 -2.67 -10.75
CA HIS A 150 11.02 -2.43 -9.74
C HIS A 150 10.57 -1.37 -8.73
N TYR A 151 9.92 -0.28 -9.17
CA TYR A 151 9.39 0.73 -8.27
C TYR A 151 8.32 0.15 -7.32
N ALA A 152 7.44 -0.72 -7.83
CA ALA A 152 6.45 -1.38 -6.99
C ALA A 152 7.11 -2.34 -5.98
N ASP A 153 8.12 -3.11 -6.42
CA ASP A 153 8.86 -4.02 -5.53
C ASP A 153 9.54 -3.26 -4.39
N VAL A 154 10.35 -2.25 -4.70
CA VAL A 154 11.10 -1.51 -3.67
C VAL A 154 10.18 -0.73 -2.74
N THR A 155 9.01 -0.28 -3.25
CA THR A 155 8.02 0.41 -2.42
C THR A 155 7.35 -0.55 -1.43
N MET A 156 7.07 -1.79 -1.83
CA MET A 156 6.33 -2.74 -1.00
C MET A 156 7.23 -3.66 -0.18
N ALA A 157 8.48 -3.91 -0.62
CA ALA A 157 9.42 -4.77 0.09
C ALA A 157 9.84 -4.23 1.47
N CYS A 158 9.68 -2.93 1.70
CA CYS A 158 9.98 -2.30 3.00
C CYS A 158 9.11 -2.81 4.16
N VAL A 159 7.97 -3.45 3.86
CA VAL A 159 7.03 -3.97 4.86
C VAL A 159 6.91 -5.50 4.84
N GLY A 160 7.74 -6.20 4.04
CA GLY A 160 7.75 -7.67 3.98
C GLY A 160 8.14 -8.20 2.61
N THR A 161 7.72 -9.42 2.29
CA THR A 161 8.01 -10.06 1.00
C THR A 161 7.02 -9.66 -0.07
N THR A 162 7.50 -9.60 -1.33
CA THR A 162 6.67 -9.37 -2.51
C THR A 162 6.65 -10.62 -3.40
N LEU A 163 5.51 -10.88 -4.06
CA LEU A 163 5.35 -11.98 -5.02
C LEU A 163 4.54 -11.48 -6.21
N TRP A 164 5.13 -11.53 -7.40
CA TRP A 164 4.42 -11.27 -8.64
C TRP A 164 3.61 -12.47 -9.09
N VAL A 165 2.32 -12.23 -9.34
CA VAL A 165 1.43 -13.24 -9.93
C VAL A 165 1.28 -13.01 -11.44
N ASP A 166 0.99 -14.05 -12.18
CA ASP A 166 0.92 -14.05 -13.66
C ASP A 166 -0.46 -13.65 -14.20
N SER A 167 -1.48 -13.59 -13.34
CA SER A 167 -2.83 -13.15 -13.69
C SER A 167 -3.48 -12.36 -12.57
N GLU A 168 -4.32 -11.38 -12.94
CA GLU A 168 -5.01 -10.53 -11.98
C GLU A 168 -5.93 -11.31 -11.05
N ALA A 169 -6.59 -12.35 -11.56
CA ALA A 169 -7.48 -13.21 -10.77
C ALA A 169 -6.76 -13.93 -9.61
N LYS A 170 -5.45 -14.16 -9.71
CA LYS A 170 -4.68 -14.74 -8.60
C LYS A 170 -4.57 -13.82 -7.38
N LEU A 171 -4.77 -12.51 -7.54
CA LEU A 171 -4.83 -11.60 -6.39
C LEU A 171 -6.04 -11.87 -5.48
N ASP A 172 -7.12 -12.44 -6.00
CA ASP A 172 -8.26 -12.84 -5.18
C ASP A 172 -7.88 -14.06 -4.30
N ALA A 173 -7.10 -14.99 -4.84
CA ALA A 173 -6.54 -16.10 -4.06
C ALA A 173 -5.53 -15.59 -3.02
N VAL A 174 -4.66 -14.63 -3.38
CA VAL A 174 -3.76 -13.95 -2.41
C VAL A 174 -4.58 -13.29 -1.30
N THR A 175 -5.68 -12.62 -1.63
CA THR A 175 -6.57 -12.00 -0.64
C THR A 175 -7.15 -13.03 0.31
N ALA A 176 -7.65 -14.16 -0.22
CA ALA A 176 -8.27 -15.21 0.60
C ALA A 176 -7.27 -15.91 1.52
N VAL A 177 -6.04 -16.15 1.05
CA VAL A 177 -5.01 -16.89 1.81
C VAL A 177 -4.17 -15.95 2.66
N SER A 178 -3.46 -15.01 2.04
CA SER A 178 -2.52 -14.12 2.71
C SER A 178 -3.19 -12.90 3.34
N GLY A 179 -4.18 -12.31 2.67
CA GLY A 179 -4.91 -11.15 3.18
C GLY A 179 -5.76 -11.47 4.40
N SER A 180 -6.53 -12.55 4.35
CA SER A 180 -7.45 -12.98 5.42
C SER A 180 -6.80 -13.90 6.44
N GLY A 181 -5.77 -14.66 6.04
CA GLY A 181 -5.12 -15.67 6.87
C GLY A 181 -4.71 -15.19 8.26
N PRO A 182 -4.03 -14.04 8.42
CA PRO A 182 -3.62 -13.55 9.73
C PRO A 182 -4.79 -13.44 10.72
N ALA A 183 -5.97 -12.98 10.26
CA ALA A 183 -7.12 -12.87 11.14
C ALA A 183 -7.62 -14.23 11.65
N TYR A 184 -7.54 -15.28 10.82
CA TYR A 184 -7.92 -16.63 11.21
C TYR A 184 -6.95 -17.20 12.25
N PHE A 185 -5.65 -16.98 12.06
CA PHE A 185 -4.63 -17.40 13.04
C PHE A 185 -4.78 -16.65 14.35
N PHE A 186 -5.01 -15.34 14.34
CA PHE A 186 -5.24 -14.58 15.57
C PHE A 186 -6.47 -15.07 16.32
N ALA A 187 -7.59 -15.31 15.64
CA ALA A 187 -8.79 -15.87 16.27
C ALA A 187 -8.55 -17.27 16.86
N PHE A 188 -7.76 -18.10 16.18
CA PHE A 188 -7.38 -19.42 16.69
C PHE A 188 -6.48 -19.31 17.93
N MET A 189 -5.46 -18.45 17.91
CA MET A 189 -4.57 -18.19 19.06
C MET A 189 -5.38 -17.67 20.25
N GLU A 190 -6.30 -16.73 20.04
CA GLU A 190 -7.18 -16.21 21.09
C GLU A 190 -8.04 -17.32 21.73
N ALA A 191 -8.61 -18.22 20.91
CA ALA A 191 -9.37 -19.35 21.40
C ALA A 191 -8.50 -20.34 22.22
N MET A 192 -7.24 -20.51 21.84
CA MET A 192 -6.28 -21.34 22.61
C MET A 192 -5.97 -20.70 23.96
N ILE A 193 -5.69 -19.39 24.01
CA ILE A 193 -5.45 -18.65 25.24
C ILE A 193 -6.64 -18.78 26.19
N GLN A 194 -7.85 -18.51 25.71
CA GLN A 194 -9.08 -18.66 26.50
C GLN A 194 -9.26 -20.08 27.01
N SER A 195 -8.86 -21.09 26.26
CA SER A 195 -8.95 -22.48 26.68
C SER A 195 -7.93 -22.79 27.79
N GLY A 196 -6.72 -22.25 27.70
CA GLY A 196 -5.69 -22.34 28.75
C GLY A 196 -6.16 -21.70 30.06
N GLU A 197 -6.75 -20.51 29.99
CA GLU A 197 -7.33 -19.79 31.14
C GLU A 197 -8.45 -20.63 31.82
N ARG A 198 -9.34 -21.24 31.04
CA ARG A 198 -10.40 -22.12 31.57
C ARG A 198 -9.85 -23.37 32.25
N LEU A 199 -8.64 -23.81 31.89
CA LEU A 199 -7.94 -24.93 32.50
C LEU A 199 -7.11 -24.53 33.74
N GLY A 200 -7.08 -23.25 34.11
CA GLY A 200 -6.47 -22.71 35.31
C GLY A 200 -5.14 -22.01 35.14
N LEU A 201 -4.71 -21.76 33.88
CA LEU A 201 -3.56 -20.89 33.60
C LEU A 201 -3.93 -19.44 33.80
N SER A 202 -2.98 -18.62 34.25
CA SER A 202 -3.10 -17.17 34.12
C SER A 202 -3.06 -16.74 32.63
N HIS A 203 -3.48 -15.51 32.32
CA HIS A 203 -3.40 -14.97 30.95
C HIS A 203 -1.97 -15.07 30.38
N ASP A 204 -0.99 -14.64 31.16
CA ASP A 204 0.43 -14.62 30.77
C ASP A 204 1.02 -16.05 30.57
N GLU A 205 0.47 -17.04 31.24
CA GLU A 205 0.90 -18.47 31.08
C GLU A 205 0.21 -19.10 29.86
N ALA A 206 -0.93 -18.59 29.42
CA ALA A 206 -1.71 -19.12 28.30
C ALA A 206 -1.34 -18.46 26.97
N ALA A 207 -0.78 -17.23 26.96
CA ALA A 207 -0.38 -16.47 25.78
C ALA A 207 1.07 -16.73 25.38
#